data_873b0c527e6fd4d0bcfe6013ebc6c845
#
_entry.id   873b0c527e6fd4d0bcfe6013ebc6c845
#
_cell.length_a   1.000
_cell.length_b   1.000
_cell.length_c   1.000
_cell.angle_alpha   90.00
_cell.angle_beta   90.00
_cell.angle_gamma   90.00
#
_symmetry.space_group_name_H-M   'P 1'
#
loop_
_entity.id
_entity.type
_entity.pdbx_description
1 polymer ?
#
loop_
_entity_poly.entity_id
_entity_poly.type
_entity_poly.pdbx_seq_one_letter_code
_entity_poly.pdbx_strand_id
1 'polypeptide(L)'
;MNDLVQQQGKRLYVSTFSLFKKMGYKEHRTLKRVIRENKEAFDDLGFLHMEMTKPNKKSKGGRPEESYILNEDHFILLVLLAKNSKESLLLKIRVSKEFKRMKKELARIASNQTNAQWIEQREAGKIARRMETDVIQDFIDYAKTQGGSDKGCDMYYSNISKMENKALFIVERKYPNLRDVLGVTDLSTIQKADIIVSRALRDGMNDKKAYKDIYKMAKERVEMFAELIGKTPLELLEN
;
A
#
# COMPACT_ATOMS: atom_id res chain seq x y z
N MET A 1 1.24 5.99 -8.94
CA MET A 1 2.66 5.87 -9.36
C MET A 1 3.17 4.52 -8.91
N ASN A 2 3.92 3.78 -9.73
CA ASN A 2 4.52 2.53 -9.26
C ASN A 2 5.72 2.88 -8.37
N ASP A 3 5.75 2.36 -7.16
CA ASP A 3 6.88 2.51 -6.26
C ASP A 3 8.11 1.84 -6.90
N LEU A 4 9.25 2.51 -6.84
CA LEU A 4 10.52 1.98 -7.38
C LEU A 4 11.14 1.00 -6.41
N VAL A 5 11.07 1.32 -5.13
CA VAL A 5 11.47 0.42 -4.06
C VAL A 5 10.32 -0.55 -3.80
N GLN A 6 10.66 -1.83 -3.74
CA GLN A 6 9.74 -2.92 -3.49
C GLN A 6 10.08 -3.57 -2.15
N GLN A 7 9.12 -4.26 -1.58
CA GLN A 7 9.28 -4.97 -0.30
C GLN A 7 8.98 -6.45 -0.48
N GLN A 8 9.85 -7.29 0.06
CA GLN A 8 9.64 -8.72 0.17
C GLN A 8 9.93 -9.16 1.61
N GLY A 9 8.89 -9.42 2.38
CA GLY A 9 9.00 -9.62 3.82
C GLY A 9 9.53 -8.35 4.50
N LYS A 10 10.65 -8.45 5.22
CA LYS A 10 11.34 -7.33 5.87
C LYS A 10 12.43 -6.67 5.00
N ARG A 11 12.66 -7.17 3.78
CA ARG A 11 13.72 -6.69 2.90
C ARG A 11 13.18 -5.69 1.90
N LEU A 12 13.90 -4.60 1.73
CA LEU A 12 13.64 -3.57 0.72
C LEU A 12 14.63 -3.74 -0.42
N TYR A 13 14.14 -3.58 -1.65
CA TYR A 13 14.97 -3.74 -2.84
C TYR A 13 14.49 -2.90 -4.02
N VAL A 14 15.35 -2.73 -4.99
CA VAL A 14 15.05 -2.09 -6.27
C VAL A 14 15.66 -2.90 -7.42
N SER A 15 14.91 -3.09 -8.50
CA SER A 15 15.37 -3.83 -9.67
C SER A 15 16.15 -2.92 -10.63
N THR A 16 17.29 -3.39 -11.14
CA THR A 16 18.05 -2.64 -12.16
C THR A 16 17.25 -2.44 -13.43
N PHE A 17 16.29 -3.33 -13.75
CA PHE A 17 15.41 -3.15 -14.89
C PHE A 17 14.46 -1.95 -14.74
N SER A 18 14.01 -1.67 -13.52
CA SER A 18 13.19 -0.48 -13.25
C SER A 18 14.02 0.82 -13.25
N LEU A 19 15.33 0.72 -13.04
CA LEU A 19 16.23 1.87 -12.90
C LEU A 19 16.88 2.34 -14.20
N PHE A 20 17.31 1.43 -15.11
CA PHE A 20 18.25 1.76 -16.18
C PHE A 20 17.82 2.95 -17.06
N LYS A 21 16.59 2.96 -17.56
CA LYS A 21 16.06 4.07 -18.39
C LYS A 21 15.97 5.36 -17.59
N LYS A 22 15.54 5.27 -16.34
CA LYS A 22 15.36 6.42 -15.46
C LYS A 22 16.69 7.02 -14.99
N MET A 23 17.75 6.22 -15.00
CA MET A 23 19.14 6.67 -14.78
C MET A 23 19.82 7.19 -16.06
N GLY A 24 19.10 7.28 -17.19
CA GLY A 24 19.64 7.79 -18.46
C GLY A 24 20.44 6.77 -19.27
N TYR A 25 20.38 5.49 -18.92
CA TYR A 25 20.99 4.44 -19.73
C TYR A 25 20.09 4.05 -20.90
N LYS A 26 20.62 4.02 -22.11
CA LYS A 26 19.88 3.59 -23.30
C LYS A 26 19.52 2.10 -23.24
N GLU A 27 20.41 1.27 -22.68
CA GLU A 27 20.31 -0.17 -22.63
C GLU A 27 20.56 -0.70 -21.22
N HIS A 28 19.75 -1.65 -20.78
CA HIS A 28 19.88 -2.30 -19.47
C HIS A 28 21.23 -3.02 -19.30
N ARG A 29 21.78 -3.60 -20.38
CA ARG A 29 23.09 -4.27 -20.35
C ARG A 29 24.23 -3.32 -19.92
N THR A 30 24.14 -2.03 -20.21
CA THR A 30 25.15 -1.06 -19.81
C THR A 30 25.15 -0.86 -18.29
N LEU A 31 23.97 -0.78 -17.66
CA LEU A 31 23.88 -0.72 -16.21
C LEU A 31 24.36 -2.02 -15.57
N LYS A 32 23.98 -3.19 -16.13
CA LYS A 32 24.48 -4.50 -15.66
C LYS A 32 26.00 -4.62 -15.76
N ARG A 33 26.62 -4.01 -16.79
CA ARG A 33 28.07 -4.01 -16.94
C ARG A 33 28.75 -3.29 -15.78
N VAL A 34 28.25 -2.13 -15.35
CA VAL A 34 28.78 -1.39 -14.19
C VAL A 34 28.80 -2.28 -12.94
N ILE A 35 27.73 -3.07 -12.71
CA ILE A 35 27.65 -3.98 -11.57
C ILE A 35 28.64 -5.14 -11.71
N ARG A 36 28.77 -5.74 -12.91
CA ARG A 36 29.67 -6.86 -13.16
C ARG A 36 31.15 -6.47 -13.01
N GLU A 37 31.51 -5.28 -13.51
CA GLU A 37 32.88 -4.75 -13.41
C GLU A 37 33.30 -4.46 -11.96
N ASN A 38 32.32 -4.28 -11.05
CA ASN A 38 32.53 -4.00 -9.64
C ASN A 38 31.92 -5.08 -8.74
N LYS A 39 31.80 -6.33 -9.23
CA LYS A 39 31.04 -7.38 -8.59
C LYS A 39 31.51 -7.67 -7.15
N GLU A 40 32.80 -7.70 -6.90
CA GLU A 40 33.38 -7.93 -5.57
C GLU A 40 32.87 -6.90 -4.56
N ALA A 41 32.89 -5.60 -4.91
CA ALA A 41 32.38 -4.55 -4.04
C ALA A 41 30.86 -4.64 -3.80
N PHE A 42 30.09 -5.16 -4.76
CA PHE A 42 28.67 -5.42 -4.54
C PHE A 42 28.46 -6.63 -3.63
N ASP A 43 29.22 -7.71 -3.82
CA ASP A 43 29.11 -8.92 -2.99
C ASP A 43 29.53 -8.65 -1.53
N ASP A 44 30.47 -7.72 -1.27
CA ASP A 44 30.85 -7.26 0.07
C ASP A 44 29.71 -6.56 0.82
N LEU A 45 28.79 -5.94 0.10
CA LEU A 45 27.59 -5.26 0.65
C LEU A 45 26.39 -6.21 0.81
N GLY A 46 26.60 -7.51 0.54
CA GLY A 46 25.61 -8.55 0.67
C GLY A 46 25.36 -9.34 -0.59
N PHE A 47 24.55 -10.38 -0.49
CA PHE A 47 24.28 -11.26 -1.63
C PHE A 47 23.51 -10.53 -2.74
N LEU A 48 24.10 -10.52 -3.94
CA LEU A 48 23.51 -9.88 -5.12
C LEU A 48 22.57 -10.85 -5.85
N HIS A 49 21.29 -10.74 -5.57
CA HIS A 49 20.25 -11.55 -6.21
C HIS A 49 20.02 -11.17 -7.68
N MET A 50 19.72 -12.19 -8.51
CA MET A 50 19.26 -12.01 -9.88
C MET A 50 17.83 -12.55 -10.02
N GLU A 51 17.03 -11.83 -10.76
CA GLU A 51 15.66 -12.20 -11.12
C GLU A 51 15.48 -12.19 -12.63
N MET A 52 14.68 -13.13 -13.14
CA MET A 52 14.30 -13.13 -14.56
C MET A 52 13.06 -12.24 -14.74
N THR A 53 13.19 -11.16 -15.51
CA THR A 53 12.04 -10.34 -15.87
C THR A 53 11.20 -11.06 -16.92
N LYS A 54 9.91 -11.25 -16.62
CA LYS A 54 8.95 -11.79 -17.58
C LYS A 54 8.79 -10.81 -18.75
N PRO A 55 8.76 -11.28 -20.01
CA PRO A 55 8.44 -10.43 -21.14
C PRO A 55 7.09 -9.74 -20.92
N ASN A 56 6.97 -8.49 -21.33
CA ASN A 56 5.72 -7.75 -21.23
C ASN A 56 4.62 -8.50 -22.00
N LYS A 57 3.45 -8.72 -21.40
CA LYS A 57 2.32 -9.42 -22.05
C LYS A 57 1.91 -8.83 -23.42
N LYS A 58 2.35 -7.62 -23.74
CA LYS A 58 2.11 -6.92 -25.00
C LYS A 58 3.20 -7.13 -26.06
N SER A 59 4.34 -7.74 -25.72
CA SER A 59 5.38 -8.05 -26.71
C SER A 59 5.12 -9.43 -27.32
N LYS A 60 5.25 -9.55 -28.64
CA LYS A 60 5.13 -10.82 -29.39
C LYS A 60 6.31 -11.76 -29.10
N GLY A 61 6.53 -12.14 -27.85
CA GLY A 61 7.62 -12.98 -27.41
C GLY A 61 8.93 -12.21 -27.26
N GLY A 62 9.69 -12.53 -26.26
CA GLY A 62 11.05 -12.02 -25.99
C GLY A 62 11.70 -12.93 -24.96
N ARG A 63 13.03 -13.10 -25.09
CA ARG A 63 13.80 -13.86 -24.10
C ARG A 63 13.69 -13.13 -22.76
N PRO A 64 13.37 -13.83 -21.65
CA PRO A 64 13.43 -13.25 -20.32
C PRO A 64 14.79 -12.58 -20.09
N GLU A 65 14.80 -11.37 -19.53
CA GLU A 65 16.01 -10.63 -19.27
C GLU A 65 16.38 -10.71 -17.80
N GLU A 66 17.61 -11.05 -17.50
CA GLU A 66 18.14 -11.05 -16.14
C GLU A 66 18.23 -9.63 -15.60
N SER A 67 17.81 -9.45 -14.34
CA SER A 67 17.85 -8.18 -13.62
C SER A 67 18.48 -8.40 -12.25
N TYR A 68 19.39 -7.53 -11.84
CA TYR A 68 19.89 -7.54 -10.46
C TYR A 68 18.87 -6.88 -9.53
N ILE A 69 18.71 -7.48 -8.37
CA ILE A 69 17.88 -6.99 -7.27
C ILE A 69 18.79 -6.36 -6.24
N LEU A 70 18.71 -5.06 -6.09
CA LEU A 70 19.61 -4.25 -5.29
C LEU A 70 18.96 -3.90 -3.95
N ASN A 71 19.64 -4.18 -2.84
CA ASN A 71 19.31 -3.62 -1.54
C ASN A 71 19.70 -2.13 -1.47
N GLU A 72 19.51 -1.48 -0.33
CA GLU A 72 19.85 -0.07 -0.15
C GLU A 72 21.34 0.19 -0.36
N ASP A 73 22.22 -0.65 0.21
CA ASP A 73 23.69 -0.48 0.13
C ASP A 73 24.20 -0.70 -1.29
N HIS A 74 23.68 -1.72 -1.99
CA HIS A 74 23.94 -1.92 -3.42
C HIS A 74 23.47 -0.72 -4.25
N PHE A 75 22.31 -0.15 -3.93
CA PHE A 75 21.82 1.02 -4.65
C PHE A 75 22.72 2.24 -4.40
N ILE A 76 23.19 2.46 -3.18
CA ILE A 76 24.13 3.52 -2.83
C ILE A 76 25.42 3.36 -3.62
N LEU A 77 26.00 2.16 -3.65
CA LEU A 77 27.21 1.87 -4.43
C LEU A 77 26.98 2.12 -5.93
N LEU A 78 25.86 1.64 -6.48
CA LEU A 78 25.51 1.89 -7.88
C LEU A 78 25.39 3.41 -8.18
N VAL A 79 24.83 4.17 -7.25
CA VAL A 79 24.74 5.62 -7.35
C VAL A 79 26.09 6.30 -7.43
N LEU A 80 27.05 5.83 -6.66
CA LEU A 80 28.44 6.36 -6.67
C LEU A 80 29.15 6.03 -7.98
N LEU A 81 28.91 4.87 -8.54
CA LEU A 81 29.54 4.38 -9.77
C LEU A 81 28.88 4.90 -11.06
N ALA A 82 27.59 5.24 -11.00
CA ALA A 82 26.81 5.62 -12.16
C ALA A 82 27.05 7.09 -12.57
N LYS A 83 27.01 7.36 -13.89
CA LYS A 83 27.09 8.71 -14.43
C LYS A 83 26.06 9.64 -13.82
N ASN A 84 26.46 10.88 -13.56
CA ASN A 84 25.58 11.92 -13.06
C ASN A 84 24.99 12.70 -14.23
N SER A 85 23.68 12.53 -14.47
CA SER A 85 22.87 13.44 -15.27
C SER A 85 21.82 14.07 -14.36
N LYS A 86 21.16 15.12 -14.82
CA LYS A 86 20.08 15.78 -14.06
C LYS A 86 18.95 14.81 -13.73
N GLU A 87 18.55 13.99 -14.70
CA GLU A 87 17.51 12.97 -14.55
C GLU A 87 17.95 11.88 -13.58
N SER A 88 19.19 11.41 -13.72
CA SER A 88 19.81 10.42 -12.82
C SER A 88 19.83 10.93 -11.38
N LEU A 89 20.21 12.19 -11.15
CA LEU A 89 20.25 12.79 -9.81
C LEU A 89 18.86 12.83 -9.16
N LEU A 90 17.84 13.27 -9.90
CA LEU A 90 16.45 13.30 -9.40
C LEU A 90 15.96 11.90 -9.03
N LEU A 91 16.28 10.90 -9.85
CA LEU A 91 15.94 9.50 -9.55
C LEU A 91 16.64 9.00 -8.28
N LYS A 92 17.94 9.30 -8.14
CA LYS A 92 18.75 8.91 -6.97
C LYS A 92 18.13 9.46 -5.69
N ILE A 93 17.79 10.76 -5.68
CA ILE A 93 17.10 11.41 -4.54
C ILE A 93 15.77 10.73 -4.26
N ARG A 94 14.96 10.44 -5.28
CA ARG A 94 13.66 9.80 -5.11
C ARG A 94 13.78 8.42 -4.50
N VAL A 95 14.65 7.56 -5.04
CA VAL A 95 14.81 6.18 -4.54
C VAL A 95 15.37 6.18 -3.10
N SER A 96 16.34 7.07 -2.80
CA SER A 96 16.86 7.21 -1.43
C SER A 96 15.76 7.65 -0.44
N LYS A 97 14.88 8.56 -0.84
CA LYS A 97 13.71 8.95 -0.02
C LYS A 97 12.74 7.78 0.18
N GLU A 98 12.50 6.98 -0.88
CA GLU A 98 11.64 5.80 -0.78
C GLU A 98 12.22 4.75 0.20
N PHE A 99 13.51 4.43 0.11
CA PHE A 99 14.16 3.53 1.09
C PHE A 99 14.02 4.04 2.51
N LYS A 100 14.37 5.32 2.76
CA LYS A 100 14.26 5.92 4.11
C LYS A 100 12.83 5.83 4.65
N ARG A 101 11.83 6.12 3.83
CA ARG A 101 10.42 6.04 4.19
C ARG A 101 10.01 4.61 4.55
N MET A 102 10.31 3.64 3.66
CA MET A 102 9.91 2.24 3.88
C MET A 102 10.64 1.62 5.08
N LYS A 103 11.89 2.02 5.36
CA LYS A 103 12.58 1.62 6.60
C LYS A 103 11.86 2.12 7.85
N LYS A 104 11.41 3.39 7.84
CA LYS A 104 10.60 3.92 8.96
C LYS A 104 9.29 3.16 9.13
N GLU A 105 8.62 2.84 8.02
CA GLU A 105 7.38 2.05 8.02
C GLU A 105 7.60 0.66 8.64
N LEU A 106 8.64 -0.05 8.20
CA LEU A 106 9.00 -1.37 8.75
C LEU A 106 9.35 -1.30 10.25
N ALA A 107 10.12 -0.30 10.67
CA ALA A 107 10.46 -0.10 12.08
C ALA A 107 9.20 0.15 12.93
N ARG A 108 8.24 0.93 12.41
CA ARG A 108 6.97 1.17 13.08
C ARG A 108 6.12 -0.10 13.19
N ILE A 109 6.02 -0.87 12.12
CA ILE A 109 5.32 -2.18 12.15
C ILE A 109 5.96 -3.10 13.20
N ALA A 110 7.29 -3.18 13.23
CA ALA A 110 8.00 -3.99 14.22
C ALA A 110 7.74 -3.53 15.66
N SER A 111 7.74 -2.21 15.90
CA SER A 111 7.40 -1.62 17.20
C SER A 111 5.95 -1.91 17.61
N ASN A 112 5.00 -1.78 16.67
CA ASN A 112 3.60 -2.08 16.91
C ASN A 112 3.40 -3.56 17.32
N GLN A 113 4.07 -4.49 16.65
CA GLN A 113 3.98 -5.93 16.92
C GLN A 113 4.46 -6.34 18.32
N THR A 114 5.23 -5.50 19.01
CA THR A 114 5.70 -5.73 20.39
C THR A 114 4.91 -4.93 21.43
N ASN A 115 4.04 -4.02 21.03
CA ASN A 115 3.24 -3.17 21.91
C ASN A 115 1.94 -3.90 22.31
N ALA A 116 1.79 -4.22 23.61
CA ALA A 116 0.63 -4.94 24.12
C ALA A 116 -0.71 -4.22 23.86
N GLN A 117 -0.77 -2.90 24.05
CA GLN A 117 -1.98 -2.10 23.80
C GLN A 117 -2.33 -2.10 22.30
N TRP A 118 -1.33 -2.04 21.44
CA TRP A 118 -1.55 -2.10 20.01
C TRP A 118 -2.09 -3.47 19.59
N ILE A 119 -1.53 -4.55 20.13
CA ILE A 119 -1.98 -5.93 19.84
C ILE A 119 -3.44 -6.09 20.25
N GLU A 120 -3.80 -5.68 21.47
CA GLU A 120 -5.17 -5.74 21.98
C GLU A 120 -6.13 -4.95 21.07
N GLN A 121 -5.80 -3.70 20.75
CA GLN A 121 -6.61 -2.86 19.88
C GLN A 121 -6.72 -3.43 18.46
N ARG A 122 -5.65 -4.04 17.95
CA ARG A 122 -5.63 -4.69 16.63
C ARG A 122 -6.53 -5.92 16.57
N GLU A 123 -6.54 -6.74 17.63
CA GLU A 123 -7.45 -7.90 17.74
C GLU A 123 -8.92 -7.46 17.87
N ALA A 124 -9.21 -6.48 18.71
CA ALA A 124 -10.54 -5.89 18.81
C ALA A 124 -11.03 -5.34 17.47
N GLY A 125 -10.14 -4.66 16.71
CA GLY A 125 -10.43 -4.17 15.37
C GLY A 125 -10.66 -5.29 14.34
N LYS A 126 -9.99 -6.44 14.46
CA LYS A 126 -10.26 -7.60 13.60
C LYS A 126 -11.66 -8.17 13.83
N ILE A 127 -12.10 -8.22 15.09
CA ILE A 127 -13.45 -8.68 15.44
C ILE A 127 -14.50 -7.73 14.86
N ALA A 128 -14.36 -6.42 15.09
CA ALA A 128 -15.26 -5.41 14.55
C ALA A 128 -15.34 -5.47 13.03
N ARG A 129 -14.19 -5.62 12.35
CA ARG A 129 -14.14 -5.75 10.89
C ARG A 129 -14.81 -7.00 10.37
N ARG A 130 -14.71 -8.13 11.08
CA ARG A 130 -15.41 -9.37 10.72
C ARG A 130 -16.92 -9.18 10.81
N MET A 131 -17.40 -8.61 11.92
CA MET A 131 -18.83 -8.29 12.11
C MET A 131 -19.35 -7.32 11.05
N GLU A 132 -18.56 -6.33 10.66
CA GLU A 132 -18.91 -5.41 9.58
C GLU A 132 -18.98 -6.14 8.23
N THR A 133 -18.03 -7.02 7.95
CA THR A 133 -17.99 -7.82 6.72
C THR A 133 -19.25 -8.68 6.57
N ASP A 134 -19.72 -9.27 7.66
CA ASP A 134 -20.97 -10.04 7.68
C ASP A 134 -22.17 -9.15 7.34
N VAL A 135 -22.24 -7.94 7.92
CA VAL A 135 -23.31 -6.97 7.62
C VAL A 135 -23.24 -6.45 6.19
N ILE A 136 -22.03 -6.28 5.66
CA ILE A 136 -21.86 -5.90 4.24
C ILE A 136 -22.36 -7.03 3.34
N GLN A 137 -22.15 -8.29 3.70
CA GLN A 137 -22.71 -9.42 2.94
C GLN A 137 -24.24 -9.37 2.95
N ASP A 138 -24.86 -9.22 4.12
CA ASP A 138 -26.32 -9.08 4.24
C ASP A 138 -26.84 -7.91 3.36
N PHE A 139 -26.12 -6.78 3.37
CA PHE A 139 -26.45 -5.63 2.55
C PHE A 139 -26.30 -5.89 1.04
N ILE A 140 -25.28 -6.65 0.63
CA ILE A 140 -25.10 -7.07 -0.77
C ILE A 140 -26.27 -7.92 -1.22
N ASP A 141 -26.67 -8.90 -0.41
CA ASP A 141 -27.81 -9.77 -0.71
C ASP A 141 -29.12 -8.98 -0.76
N TYR A 142 -29.32 -8.06 0.18
CA TYR A 142 -30.43 -7.12 0.16
C TYR A 142 -30.44 -6.26 -1.12
N ALA A 143 -29.31 -5.71 -1.53
CA ALA A 143 -29.20 -4.91 -2.75
C ALA A 143 -29.52 -5.72 -4.02
N LYS A 144 -29.12 -6.98 -4.07
CA LYS A 144 -29.45 -7.92 -5.16
C LYS A 144 -30.96 -8.17 -5.25
N THR A 145 -31.64 -8.33 -4.12
CA THR A 145 -33.12 -8.46 -4.10
C THR A 145 -33.84 -7.22 -4.63
N GLN A 146 -33.22 -6.06 -4.56
CA GLN A 146 -33.74 -4.80 -5.11
C GLN A 146 -33.31 -4.54 -6.56
N GLY A 147 -32.75 -5.53 -7.25
CA GLY A 147 -32.36 -5.42 -8.66
C GLY A 147 -30.94 -4.87 -8.89
N GLY A 148 -30.11 -4.84 -7.88
CA GLY A 148 -28.68 -4.55 -8.02
C GLY A 148 -27.97 -5.68 -8.82
N SER A 149 -27.06 -5.30 -9.74
CA SER A 149 -26.28 -6.30 -10.49
C SER A 149 -25.25 -6.99 -9.58
N ASP A 150 -25.01 -8.28 -9.76
CA ASP A 150 -24.06 -9.06 -8.95
C ASP A 150 -22.69 -8.39 -8.88
N LYS A 151 -22.10 -8.07 -10.02
CA LYS A 151 -20.80 -7.41 -10.11
C LYS A 151 -20.77 -6.05 -9.43
N GLY A 152 -21.87 -5.28 -9.51
CA GLY A 152 -21.98 -3.95 -8.87
C GLY A 152 -22.09 -4.07 -7.36
N CYS A 153 -22.88 -5.03 -6.87
CA CYS A 153 -23.09 -5.27 -5.44
C CYS A 153 -21.83 -5.82 -4.76
N ASP A 154 -21.11 -6.74 -5.39
CA ASP A 154 -19.88 -7.31 -4.85
C ASP A 154 -18.77 -6.24 -4.65
N MET A 155 -18.85 -5.12 -5.36
CA MET A 155 -17.95 -3.99 -5.17
C MET A 155 -18.14 -3.24 -3.84
N TYR A 156 -19.24 -3.45 -3.11
CA TYR A 156 -19.49 -2.76 -1.85
C TYR A 156 -18.44 -3.04 -0.78
N TYR A 157 -17.87 -4.23 -0.70
CA TYR A 157 -16.74 -4.51 0.18
C TYR A 157 -15.58 -3.51 -0.02
N SER A 158 -15.19 -3.31 -1.27
CA SER A 158 -14.11 -2.37 -1.61
C SER A 158 -14.52 -0.91 -1.45
N ASN A 159 -15.76 -0.59 -1.82
CA ASN A 159 -16.25 0.78 -1.81
C ASN A 159 -16.44 1.32 -0.38
N ILE A 160 -16.95 0.50 0.54
CA ILE A 160 -17.11 0.85 1.95
C ILE A 160 -15.74 1.10 2.58
N SER A 161 -14.79 0.19 2.43
CA SER A 161 -13.44 0.39 2.97
C SER A 161 -12.74 1.64 2.41
N LYS A 162 -12.93 1.96 1.12
CA LYS A 162 -12.38 3.18 0.52
C LYS A 162 -13.06 4.43 1.08
N MET A 163 -14.36 4.36 1.29
CA MET A 163 -15.16 5.45 1.85
C MET A 163 -14.70 5.78 3.27
N GLU A 164 -14.57 4.79 4.14
CA GLU A 164 -14.07 4.95 5.51
C GLU A 164 -12.68 5.57 5.55
N ASN A 165 -11.74 4.98 4.82
CA ASN A 165 -10.37 5.50 4.78
C ASN A 165 -10.30 6.94 4.26
N LYS A 166 -11.10 7.27 3.24
CA LYS A 166 -11.16 8.64 2.69
C LYS A 166 -11.80 9.63 3.68
N ALA A 167 -12.77 9.19 4.47
CA ALA A 167 -13.42 10.04 5.46
C ALA A 167 -12.48 10.32 6.65
N LEU A 168 -11.82 9.30 7.17
CA LEU A 168 -11.04 9.35 8.41
C LEU A 168 -9.63 9.90 8.25
N PHE A 169 -8.99 9.65 7.09
CA PHE A 169 -7.58 9.95 6.88
C PHE A 169 -7.36 10.83 5.66
N ILE A 170 -6.34 11.68 5.75
CA ILE A 170 -5.73 12.32 4.61
C ILE A 170 -4.66 11.34 4.10
N VAL A 171 -4.99 10.57 3.07
CA VAL A 171 -4.11 9.55 2.50
C VAL A 171 -3.64 10.01 1.15
N GLU A 172 -2.40 10.46 1.04
CA GLU A 172 -1.80 10.89 -0.23
C GLU A 172 -1.41 9.71 -1.12
N ARG A 173 -1.18 8.55 -0.52
CA ARG A 173 -0.80 7.34 -1.24
C ARG A 173 -1.52 6.09 -0.71
N LYS A 174 -1.53 5.05 -1.56
CA LYS A 174 -2.12 3.75 -1.24
C LYS A 174 -1.17 2.94 -0.35
N TYR A 175 -1.62 2.56 0.84
CA TYR A 175 -0.95 1.65 1.76
C TYR A 175 -1.55 0.25 1.63
N PRO A 176 -0.78 -0.79 1.28
CA PRO A 176 -1.30 -2.17 1.18
C PRO A 176 -1.82 -2.70 2.53
N ASN A 177 -1.11 -2.37 3.62
CA ASN A 177 -1.40 -2.83 4.99
C ASN A 177 -1.56 -1.64 5.93
N LEU A 178 -2.46 -0.71 5.60
CA LEU A 178 -2.65 0.53 6.36
C LEU A 178 -2.81 0.29 7.86
N ARG A 179 -3.61 -0.69 8.27
CA ARG A 179 -3.89 -0.96 9.68
C ARG A 179 -2.66 -1.44 10.48
N ASP A 180 -1.61 -1.95 9.82
CA ASP A 180 -0.39 -2.42 10.50
C ASP A 180 0.58 -1.28 10.81
N VAL A 181 0.47 -0.16 10.11
CA VAL A 181 1.30 1.04 10.33
C VAL A 181 0.63 2.08 11.23
N LEU A 182 -0.66 1.95 11.50
CA LEU A 182 -1.43 2.87 12.32
C LEU A 182 -1.13 2.70 13.81
N GLY A 183 -1.23 3.79 14.57
CA GLY A 183 -1.15 3.77 16.03
C GLY A 183 -2.43 3.26 16.69
N VAL A 184 -2.41 3.08 18.02
CA VAL A 184 -3.55 2.60 18.83
C VAL A 184 -4.79 3.47 18.62
N THR A 185 -4.61 4.80 18.67
CA THR A 185 -5.70 5.77 18.51
C THR A 185 -6.37 5.65 17.14
N ASP A 186 -5.57 5.56 16.07
CA ASP A 186 -6.11 5.44 14.70
C ASP A 186 -6.83 4.11 14.50
N LEU A 187 -6.30 3.02 15.07
CA LEU A 187 -6.98 1.72 15.05
C LEU A 187 -8.32 1.77 15.77
N SER A 188 -8.39 2.43 16.93
CA SER A 188 -9.64 2.65 17.66
C SER A 188 -10.64 3.47 16.85
N THR A 189 -10.16 4.49 16.14
CA THR A 189 -10.98 5.32 15.26
C THR A 189 -11.57 4.50 14.11
N ILE A 190 -10.78 3.67 13.45
CA ILE A 190 -11.28 2.78 12.39
C ILE A 190 -12.31 1.80 12.94
N GLN A 191 -12.05 1.19 14.11
CA GLN A 191 -13.00 0.28 14.74
C GLN A 191 -14.36 0.93 15.01
N LYS A 192 -14.36 2.18 15.45
CA LYS A 192 -15.61 2.94 15.64
C LYS A 192 -16.33 3.20 14.32
N ALA A 193 -15.59 3.50 13.25
CA ALA A 193 -16.17 3.67 11.92
C ALA A 193 -16.77 2.36 11.39
N ASP A 194 -16.09 1.22 11.53
CA ASP A 194 -16.59 -0.11 11.18
C ASP A 194 -17.96 -0.38 11.87
N ILE A 195 -18.09 0.01 13.16
CA ILE A 195 -19.35 -0.10 13.92
C ILE A 195 -20.43 0.84 13.40
N ILE A 196 -20.07 2.09 13.09
CA ILE A 196 -21.03 3.11 12.58
C ILE A 196 -21.60 2.67 11.23
N VAL A 197 -20.74 2.17 10.34
CA VAL A 197 -21.16 1.65 9.03
C VAL A 197 -22.09 0.46 9.21
N SER A 198 -21.69 -0.52 10.01
CA SER A 198 -22.51 -1.71 10.29
C SER A 198 -23.91 -1.34 10.79
N ARG A 199 -23.98 -0.37 11.70
CA ARG A 199 -25.26 0.11 12.25
C ARG A 199 -26.08 0.83 11.17
N ALA A 200 -25.45 1.70 10.37
CA ALA A 200 -26.13 2.41 9.30
C ALA A 200 -26.74 1.45 8.27
N LEU A 201 -26.01 0.41 7.86
CA LEU A 201 -26.49 -0.59 6.92
C LEU A 201 -27.68 -1.37 7.50
N ARG A 202 -27.57 -1.84 8.76
CA ARG A 202 -28.67 -2.57 9.44
C ARG A 202 -29.92 -1.69 9.60
N ASP A 203 -29.76 -0.46 10.08
CA ASP A 203 -30.89 0.48 10.23
C ASP A 203 -31.62 0.67 8.89
N GLY A 204 -30.86 0.93 7.82
CA GLY A 204 -31.45 1.15 6.50
C GLY A 204 -32.14 -0.08 5.91
N MET A 205 -31.60 -1.29 6.12
CA MET A 205 -32.25 -2.54 5.70
C MET A 205 -33.53 -2.80 6.51
N ASN A 206 -33.51 -2.58 7.83
CA ASN A 206 -34.68 -2.72 8.69
C ASN A 206 -35.80 -1.72 8.30
N ASP A 207 -35.42 -0.50 7.94
CA ASP A 207 -36.33 0.55 7.45
C ASP A 207 -36.79 0.29 6.00
N LYS A 208 -36.36 -0.77 5.35
CA LYS A 208 -36.68 -1.15 3.97
C LYS A 208 -36.36 -0.04 2.95
N LYS A 209 -35.32 0.73 3.18
CA LYS A 209 -34.87 1.81 2.28
C LYS A 209 -34.26 1.24 1.00
N ALA A 210 -34.24 2.05 -0.06
CA ALA A 210 -33.51 1.68 -1.28
C ALA A 210 -32.02 1.50 -0.99
N TYR A 211 -31.41 0.46 -1.52
CA TYR A 211 -30.00 0.11 -1.21
C TYR A 211 -29.00 1.24 -1.48
N LYS A 212 -29.27 2.07 -2.51
CA LYS A 212 -28.46 3.25 -2.81
C LYS A 212 -28.53 4.31 -1.72
N ASP A 213 -29.73 4.51 -1.13
CA ASP A 213 -29.93 5.46 -0.04
C ASP A 213 -29.30 4.94 1.26
N ILE A 214 -29.32 3.62 1.50
CA ILE A 214 -28.63 2.99 2.62
C ILE A 214 -27.13 3.25 2.54
N TYR A 215 -26.52 3.03 1.37
CA TYR A 215 -25.10 3.32 1.17
C TYR A 215 -24.76 4.81 1.39
N LYS A 216 -25.62 5.71 0.89
CA LYS A 216 -25.46 7.14 1.10
C LYS A 216 -25.56 7.51 2.58
N MET A 217 -26.53 6.97 3.31
CA MET A 217 -26.67 7.16 4.76
C MET A 217 -25.46 6.66 5.54
N ALA A 218 -24.91 5.50 5.19
CA ALA A 218 -23.69 4.99 5.81
C ALA A 218 -22.51 5.95 5.58
N LYS A 219 -22.37 6.47 4.36
CA LYS A 219 -21.35 7.45 4.01
C LYS A 219 -21.49 8.73 4.83
N GLU A 220 -22.69 9.30 4.89
CA GLU A 220 -22.98 10.52 5.65
C GLU A 220 -22.65 10.37 7.14
N ARG A 221 -23.03 9.23 7.76
CA ARG A 221 -22.72 8.96 9.17
C ARG A 221 -21.20 8.89 9.45
N VAL A 222 -20.43 8.29 8.55
CA VAL A 222 -18.97 8.23 8.70
C VAL A 222 -18.33 9.60 8.46
N GLU A 223 -18.81 10.36 7.49
CA GLU A 223 -18.33 11.72 7.24
C GLU A 223 -18.61 12.63 8.45
N MET A 224 -19.80 12.58 9.04
CA MET A 224 -20.13 13.32 10.29
C MET A 224 -19.21 12.89 11.45
N PHE A 225 -18.96 11.60 11.61
CA PHE A 225 -18.04 11.12 12.63
C PHE A 225 -16.62 11.65 12.39
N ALA A 226 -16.14 11.63 11.14
CA ALA A 226 -14.83 12.15 10.77
C ALA A 226 -14.71 13.68 11.01
N GLU A 227 -15.77 14.44 10.80
CA GLU A 227 -15.81 15.87 11.12
C GLU A 227 -15.68 16.14 12.62
N LEU A 228 -16.33 15.31 13.44
CA LEU A 228 -16.27 15.45 14.92
C LEU A 228 -14.89 15.16 15.50
N ILE A 229 -14.16 14.18 14.95
CA ILE A 229 -12.84 13.78 15.45
C ILE A 229 -11.68 14.50 14.75
N GLY A 230 -11.94 15.15 13.62
CA GLY A 230 -10.92 15.65 12.71
C GLY A 230 -10.27 14.54 11.88
N LYS A 231 -9.82 14.89 10.67
CA LYS A 231 -9.06 13.95 9.83
C LYS A 231 -7.63 13.83 10.34
N THR A 232 -7.14 12.61 10.46
CA THR A 232 -5.75 12.36 10.82
C THR A 232 -4.87 12.36 9.57
N PRO A 233 -3.93 13.32 9.43
CA PRO A 233 -2.91 13.24 8.40
C PRO A 233 -2.05 12.00 8.64
N LEU A 234 -1.87 11.16 7.61
CA LEU A 234 -0.90 10.06 7.69
C LEU A 234 0.53 10.56 7.41
N GLU A 235 0.86 11.77 7.88
CA GLU A 235 2.15 12.45 7.72
C GLU A 235 3.32 11.70 8.37
N LEU A 236 3.04 10.73 9.24
CA LEU A 236 4.05 10.00 10.01
C LEU A 236 5.03 9.17 9.17
N LEU A 237 4.81 9.11 7.86
CA LEU A 237 5.62 8.32 6.94
C LEU A 237 6.40 9.19 5.93
N GLU A 238 6.23 10.50 5.94
CA GLU A 238 6.80 11.41 4.91
C GLU A 238 8.03 12.23 5.36
N ASN A 239 8.40 12.21 6.65
CA ASN A 239 9.57 12.91 7.17
C ASN A 239 10.75 12.00 7.48
#